data_ea3c72cf542d473850f3884fa7d0af69
#
_entry.id   ea3c72cf542d473850f3884fa7d0af69
#
_cell.length_a   1.000
_cell.length_b   1.000
_cell.length_c   1.000
_cell.angle_alpha   90.00
_cell.angle_beta   90.00
_cell.angle_gamma   90.00
#
_symmetry.space_group_name_H-M   'P 1'
#
loop_
_entity.id
_entity.type
_entity.pdbx_description
1 polymer ?
#
loop_
_entity_poly.entity_id
_entity_poly.type
_entity_poly.pdbx_seq_one_letter_code
_entity_poly.pdbx_strand_id
1 'polypeptide(L)'
;MKITVDNLGPLTHAEFELGDITIICGRNNTGKTYATYATYGFLDYWRSGYTLDVPSEIIKDVEGKTSATIKLEPHIATSAKYLEDASTEYSGILDKIFAGKPDLFSSAKFAIQCGTVGTCKSNDIEIKTGPNAKSVVSIHKAHGSNELVVSLVTGTSEKDIPPRHLIRELISEAIKTSLFEHVVPRPFMASAERTGSAIFQKELDFTRNRLVDLLGEKTASFHPFKLLGKFTSEYPLAVRKNVDFIRELPNITNRESFILKEHPDVLAAFANIIGGEYKVSRDGEIQYVP
;
A
#
# COMPACT_ATOMS: atom_id res chain seq x y z
N MET A 1 -16.53 -3.56 -7.92
CA MET A 1 -16.09 -3.70 -6.52
C MET A 1 -17.07 -2.95 -5.64
N LYS A 2 -17.73 -3.66 -4.72
CA LYS A 2 -18.75 -3.12 -3.82
C LYS A 2 -18.17 -2.85 -2.45
N ILE A 3 -18.44 -1.69 -1.89
CA ILE A 3 -17.94 -1.23 -0.59
C ILE A 3 -19.12 -0.94 0.31
N THR A 4 -19.03 -1.38 1.56
CA THR A 4 -19.99 -1.10 2.62
C THR A 4 -19.27 -0.51 3.81
N VAL A 5 -19.81 0.56 4.37
CA VAL A 5 -19.26 1.25 5.54
C VAL A 5 -20.38 1.49 6.52
N ASP A 6 -20.21 1.05 7.76
CA ASP A 6 -21.17 1.22 8.84
C ASP A 6 -20.58 1.97 10.03
N ASN A 7 -21.33 2.87 10.63
CA ASN A 7 -21.01 3.61 11.85
C ASN A 7 -19.66 4.32 11.82
N LEU A 8 -19.28 4.91 10.68
CA LEU A 8 -18.00 5.57 10.50
C LEU A 8 -18.18 7.10 10.43
N GLY A 9 -17.81 7.79 11.50
CA GLY A 9 -18.02 9.24 11.62
C GLY A 9 -19.51 9.59 11.47
N PRO A 10 -19.87 10.49 10.53
CA PRO A 10 -21.28 10.84 10.29
C PRO A 10 -22.05 9.80 9.46
N LEU A 11 -21.39 8.74 8.99
CA LEU A 11 -22.03 7.68 8.20
C LEU A 11 -22.64 6.63 9.14
N THR A 12 -23.95 6.52 9.18
CA THR A 12 -24.65 5.40 9.84
C THR A 12 -24.51 4.13 9.00
N HIS A 13 -24.77 4.28 7.68
CA HIS A 13 -24.61 3.22 6.68
C HIS A 13 -24.36 3.87 5.32
N ALA A 14 -23.40 3.34 4.57
CA ALA A 14 -23.16 3.70 3.19
C ALA A 14 -22.74 2.47 2.38
N GLU A 15 -23.35 2.32 1.22
CA GLU A 15 -23.04 1.26 0.27
C GLU A 15 -22.86 1.88 -1.11
N PHE A 16 -21.78 1.54 -1.81
CA PHE A 16 -21.51 2.05 -3.15
C PHE A 16 -20.60 1.10 -3.93
N GLU A 17 -20.61 1.23 -5.25
CA GLU A 17 -19.75 0.46 -6.13
C GLU A 17 -18.68 1.36 -6.76
N LEU A 18 -17.44 0.85 -6.83
CA LEU A 18 -16.37 1.47 -7.60
C LEU A 18 -16.41 0.96 -9.03
N GLY A 19 -16.65 1.88 -9.96
CA GLY A 19 -16.50 1.71 -11.40
C GLY A 19 -15.22 2.40 -11.89
N ASP A 20 -15.09 2.57 -13.21
CA ASP A 20 -13.97 3.28 -13.83
C ASP A 20 -13.90 4.74 -13.35
N ILE A 21 -15.07 5.35 -13.15
CA ILE A 21 -15.22 6.65 -12.50
C ILE A 21 -16.35 6.53 -11.47
N THR A 22 -16.06 6.90 -10.23
CA THR A 22 -17.06 6.97 -9.15
C THR A 22 -17.04 8.36 -8.53
N ILE A 23 -18.18 9.02 -8.50
CA ILE A 23 -18.35 10.36 -7.93
C ILE A 23 -19.19 10.29 -6.68
N ILE A 24 -18.61 10.65 -5.53
CA ILE A 24 -19.31 10.76 -4.24
C ILE A 24 -19.61 12.24 -3.98
N CYS A 25 -20.88 12.61 -4.07
CA CYS A 25 -21.35 13.98 -3.86
C CYS A 25 -22.33 14.07 -2.68
N GLY A 26 -22.53 15.26 -2.18
CA GLY A 26 -23.42 15.55 -1.06
C GLY A 26 -23.05 16.84 -0.32
N ARG A 27 -23.87 17.24 0.66
CA ARG A 27 -23.66 18.43 1.49
C ARG A 27 -22.37 18.31 2.30
N ASN A 28 -21.87 19.44 2.83
CA ASN A 28 -20.71 19.40 3.72
C ASN A 28 -21.06 18.61 5.00
N ASN A 29 -20.04 17.96 5.56
CA ASN A 29 -20.12 17.16 6.78
C ASN A 29 -21.06 15.93 6.70
N THR A 30 -21.29 15.37 5.51
CA THR A 30 -22.11 14.15 5.33
C THR A 30 -21.31 12.85 5.21
N GLY A 31 -19.99 12.88 5.46
CA GLY A 31 -19.15 11.68 5.50
C GLY A 31 -18.44 11.32 4.18
N LYS A 32 -18.51 12.16 3.14
CA LYS A 32 -17.82 11.90 1.86
C LYS A 32 -16.34 11.55 2.05
N THR A 33 -15.62 12.36 2.82
CA THR A 33 -14.20 12.12 3.13
C THR A 33 -13.99 10.84 3.92
N TYR A 34 -14.89 10.50 4.84
CA TYR A 34 -14.83 9.25 5.57
C TYR A 34 -14.94 8.04 4.64
N ALA A 35 -15.90 8.05 3.71
CA ALA A 35 -16.07 6.98 2.73
C ALA A 35 -14.83 6.82 1.84
N THR A 36 -14.29 7.93 1.29
CA THR A 36 -13.12 7.89 0.40
C THR A 36 -11.84 7.50 1.15
N TYR A 37 -11.63 8.02 2.36
CA TYR A 37 -10.43 7.69 3.16
C TYR A 37 -10.47 6.24 3.67
N ALA A 38 -11.64 5.73 4.06
CA ALA A 38 -11.78 4.33 4.43
C ALA A 38 -11.50 3.40 3.23
N THR A 39 -12.02 3.74 2.06
CA THR A 39 -11.77 2.99 0.83
C THR A 39 -10.28 2.98 0.48
N TYR A 40 -9.66 4.15 0.43
CA TYR A 40 -8.23 4.30 0.17
C TYR A 40 -7.40 3.53 1.20
N GLY A 41 -7.71 3.70 2.48
CA GLY A 41 -7.01 3.05 3.57
C GLY A 41 -7.09 1.52 3.50
N PHE A 42 -8.25 0.96 3.12
CA PHE A 42 -8.37 -0.48 2.90
C PHE A 42 -7.50 -0.97 1.73
N LEU A 43 -7.51 -0.27 0.61
CA LEU A 43 -6.71 -0.66 -0.55
C LEU A 43 -5.19 -0.60 -0.25
N ASP A 44 -4.74 0.39 0.54
CA ASP A 44 -3.36 0.47 1.03
C ASP A 44 -3.05 -0.65 2.03
N TYR A 45 -3.97 -0.90 2.98
CA TYR A 45 -3.86 -1.98 3.98
C TYR A 45 -3.80 -3.36 3.32
N TRP A 46 -4.67 -3.65 2.36
CA TRP A 46 -4.67 -4.89 1.60
C TRP A 46 -3.29 -5.20 1.01
N ARG A 47 -2.60 -4.18 0.50
CA ARG A 47 -1.28 -4.34 -0.13
C ARG A 47 -0.14 -4.44 0.87
N SER A 48 -0.14 -3.59 1.89
CA SER A 48 1.03 -3.40 2.75
C SER A 48 0.85 -3.92 4.18
N GLY A 49 -0.38 -4.13 4.64
CA GLY A 49 -0.70 -4.49 6.02
C GLY A 49 -1.27 -5.90 6.19
N TYR A 50 -2.03 -6.39 5.21
CA TYR A 50 -2.67 -7.69 5.29
C TYR A 50 -1.78 -8.79 4.69
N THR A 51 -1.56 -9.85 5.48
CA THR A 51 -0.79 -11.03 5.07
C THR A 51 -1.70 -12.25 5.07
N LEU A 52 -1.78 -12.95 3.93
CA LEU A 52 -2.51 -14.21 3.85
C LEU A 52 -1.87 -15.26 4.77
N ASP A 53 -2.69 -16.13 5.33
CA ASP A 53 -2.18 -17.30 6.03
C ASP A 53 -1.58 -18.30 5.02
N VAL A 54 -0.25 -18.41 5.05
CA VAL A 54 0.51 -19.34 4.21
C VAL A 54 0.90 -20.55 5.05
N PRO A 55 0.52 -21.78 4.63
CA PRO A 55 0.85 -22.99 5.36
C PRO A 55 2.35 -23.10 5.65
N SER A 56 2.69 -23.45 6.88
CA SER A 56 4.10 -23.57 7.34
C SER A 56 4.88 -24.64 6.58
N GLU A 57 4.20 -25.64 6.02
CA GLU A 57 4.78 -26.70 5.18
C GLU A 57 5.41 -26.13 3.91
N ILE A 58 4.78 -25.14 3.28
CA ILE A 58 5.32 -24.48 2.08
C ILE A 58 6.64 -23.79 2.42
N ILE A 59 6.69 -23.10 3.55
CA ILE A 59 7.91 -22.41 4.01
C ILE A 59 9.03 -23.42 4.30
N LYS A 60 8.71 -24.54 4.96
CA LYS A 60 9.67 -25.63 5.21
C LYS A 60 10.16 -26.27 3.92
N ASP A 61 9.27 -26.45 2.93
CA ASP A 61 9.65 -26.98 1.62
C ASP A 61 10.60 -26.06 0.89
N VAL A 62 10.36 -24.74 0.91
CA VAL A 62 11.29 -23.74 0.35
C VAL A 62 12.65 -23.80 1.03
N GLU A 63 12.70 -23.88 2.36
CA GLU A 63 13.96 -23.97 3.11
C GLU A 63 14.71 -25.30 2.88
N GLY A 64 13.99 -26.43 2.84
CA GLY A 64 14.59 -27.76 2.76
C GLY A 64 14.88 -28.27 1.36
N LYS A 65 14.03 -27.90 0.37
CA LYS A 65 14.11 -28.39 -1.01
C LYS A 65 14.61 -27.34 -2.00
N THR A 66 14.93 -26.13 -1.52
CA THR A 66 15.27 -24.96 -2.32
C THR A 66 14.16 -24.47 -3.25
N SER A 67 13.04 -25.15 -3.37
CA SER A 67 11.86 -24.71 -4.11
C SER A 67 10.57 -25.34 -3.59
N ALA A 68 9.46 -24.63 -3.76
CA ALA A 68 8.11 -25.12 -3.52
C ALA A 68 7.15 -24.62 -4.60
N THR A 69 6.16 -25.42 -4.94
CA THR A 69 5.08 -25.04 -5.86
C THR A 69 3.79 -24.84 -5.09
N ILE A 70 3.15 -23.70 -5.33
CA ILE A 70 1.88 -23.30 -4.70
C ILE A 70 0.82 -23.33 -5.78
N LYS A 71 -0.23 -24.13 -5.56
CA LYS A 71 -1.41 -24.16 -6.43
C LYS A 71 -2.35 -23.02 -6.09
N LEU A 72 -2.81 -22.28 -7.08
CA LEU A 72 -3.68 -21.11 -6.90
C LEU A 72 -5.18 -21.45 -6.80
N GLU A 73 -5.62 -22.63 -7.27
CA GLU A 73 -7.03 -23.03 -7.22
C GLU A 73 -7.64 -22.99 -5.82
N PRO A 74 -6.99 -23.52 -4.76
CA PRO A 74 -7.53 -23.40 -3.40
C PRO A 74 -7.68 -21.93 -2.95
N HIS A 75 -6.74 -21.07 -3.35
CA HIS A 75 -6.77 -19.64 -3.02
C HIS A 75 -7.85 -18.88 -3.80
N ILE A 76 -8.14 -19.28 -5.05
CA ILE A 76 -9.28 -18.75 -5.81
C ILE A 76 -10.59 -19.10 -5.10
N ALA A 77 -10.75 -20.36 -4.67
CA ALA A 77 -11.96 -20.82 -3.98
C ALA A 77 -12.20 -20.08 -2.64
N THR A 78 -11.12 -19.66 -1.95
CA THR A 78 -11.19 -18.94 -0.68
C THR A 78 -11.05 -17.42 -0.81
N SER A 79 -11.01 -16.89 -2.02
CA SER A 79 -10.74 -15.47 -2.29
C SER A 79 -11.71 -14.50 -1.59
N ALA A 80 -13.00 -14.85 -1.54
CA ALA A 80 -14.01 -14.03 -0.84
C ALA A 80 -13.72 -13.97 0.67
N LYS A 81 -13.30 -15.09 1.27
CA LYS A 81 -12.94 -15.14 2.68
C LYS A 81 -11.72 -14.28 2.99
N TYR A 82 -10.72 -14.22 2.12
CA TYR A 82 -9.57 -13.33 2.32
C TYR A 82 -9.97 -11.87 2.40
N LEU A 83 -10.92 -11.44 1.57
CA LEU A 83 -11.42 -10.06 1.60
C LEU A 83 -12.26 -9.79 2.87
N GLU A 84 -13.04 -10.77 3.33
CA GLU A 84 -13.82 -10.69 4.57
C GLU A 84 -12.91 -10.60 5.79
N ASP A 85 -11.90 -11.47 5.89
CA ASP A 85 -10.93 -11.48 6.97
C ASP A 85 -10.14 -10.16 7.00
N ALA A 86 -9.64 -9.70 5.84
CA ALA A 86 -8.96 -8.41 5.71
C ALA A 86 -9.85 -7.23 6.10
N SER A 87 -11.14 -7.25 5.73
CA SER A 87 -12.12 -6.22 6.09
C SER A 87 -12.36 -6.18 7.59
N THR A 88 -12.40 -7.34 8.23
CA THR A 88 -12.58 -7.47 9.68
C THR A 88 -11.37 -6.91 10.42
N GLU A 89 -10.16 -7.31 10.03
CA GLU A 89 -8.93 -6.79 10.63
C GLU A 89 -8.78 -5.29 10.39
N TYR A 90 -9.09 -4.81 9.18
CA TYR A 90 -9.04 -3.40 8.82
C TYR A 90 -10.02 -2.56 9.64
N SER A 91 -11.23 -3.07 9.91
CA SER A 91 -12.20 -2.41 10.78
C SER A 91 -11.64 -2.17 12.19
N GLY A 92 -10.82 -3.10 12.68
CA GLY A 92 -10.15 -2.99 13.98
C GLY A 92 -9.02 -1.95 14.06
N ILE A 93 -8.61 -1.37 12.92
CA ILE A 93 -7.52 -0.37 12.86
C ILE A 93 -7.96 0.98 12.29
N LEU A 94 -9.27 1.22 12.13
CA LEU A 94 -9.80 2.47 11.59
C LEU A 94 -9.38 3.70 12.40
N ASP A 95 -9.24 3.58 13.72
CA ASP A 95 -8.69 4.62 14.58
C ASP A 95 -7.31 5.08 14.13
N LYS A 96 -6.43 4.17 13.71
CA LYS A 96 -5.09 4.46 13.18
C LYS A 96 -5.13 5.06 11.77
N ILE A 97 -6.09 4.63 10.95
CA ILE A 97 -6.28 5.15 9.59
C ILE A 97 -6.72 6.61 9.63
N PHE A 98 -7.60 6.95 10.56
CA PHE A 98 -8.15 8.30 10.71
C PHE A 98 -7.40 9.16 11.74
N ALA A 99 -6.37 8.62 12.39
CA ALA A 99 -5.65 9.28 13.49
C ALA A 99 -6.59 9.78 14.61
N GLY A 100 -7.60 8.98 14.93
CA GLY A 100 -8.63 9.32 15.90
C GLY A 100 -8.56 8.49 17.18
N LYS A 101 -9.39 8.85 18.17
CA LYS A 101 -9.47 8.07 19.40
C LYS A 101 -10.17 6.73 19.15
N PRO A 102 -9.68 5.60 19.70
CA PRO A 102 -10.24 4.27 19.48
C PRO A 102 -11.76 4.18 19.74
N ASP A 103 -12.24 4.84 20.79
CA ASP A 103 -13.67 4.83 21.17
C ASP A 103 -14.60 5.33 20.05
N LEU A 104 -14.11 6.26 19.21
CA LEU A 104 -14.91 6.81 18.10
C LEU A 104 -15.10 5.83 16.94
N PHE A 105 -14.30 4.76 16.90
CA PHE A 105 -14.30 3.76 15.84
C PHE A 105 -14.70 2.36 16.31
N SER A 106 -15.04 2.20 17.58
CA SER A 106 -15.34 0.90 18.20
C SER A 106 -16.49 0.15 17.54
N SER A 107 -17.48 0.86 16.99
CA SER A 107 -18.63 0.29 16.25
C SER A 107 -18.50 0.40 14.74
N ALA A 108 -17.43 1.03 14.22
CA ALA A 108 -17.24 1.23 12.81
C ALA A 108 -16.89 -0.08 12.11
N LYS A 109 -17.47 -0.31 10.94
CA LYS A 109 -17.20 -1.49 10.12
C LYS A 109 -16.95 -1.07 8.69
N PHE A 110 -16.04 -1.76 8.06
CA PHE A 110 -15.74 -1.66 6.64
C PHE A 110 -15.82 -3.04 6.01
N ALA A 111 -16.44 -3.15 4.86
CA ALA A 111 -16.46 -4.40 4.10
C ALA A 111 -16.28 -4.12 2.61
N ILE A 112 -15.60 -5.04 1.93
CA ILE A 112 -15.40 -5.02 0.50
C ILE A 112 -15.81 -6.35 -0.11
N GLN A 113 -16.43 -6.29 -1.27
CA GLN A 113 -16.77 -7.45 -2.08
C GLN A 113 -16.28 -7.20 -3.51
N CYS A 114 -15.57 -8.16 -4.07
CA CYS A 114 -15.16 -8.17 -5.46
C CYS A 114 -15.95 -9.22 -6.23
N GLY A 115 -16.07 -9.02 -7.53
CA GLY A 115 -16.58 -10.06 -8.43
C GLY A 115 -15.64 -11.28 -8.51
N THR A 116 -15.82 -12.09 -9.53
CA THR A 116 -15.02 -13.30 -9.73
C THR A 116 -13.53 -12.97 -9.80
N VAL A 117 -12.78 -13.59 -8.92
CA VAL A 117 -11.32 -13.51 -8.89
C VAL A 117 -10.74 -14.57 -9.79
N GLY A 118 -9.82 -14.19 -10.65
CA GLY A 118 -9.12 -15.07 -11.58
C GLY A 118 -7.61 -14.90 -11.47
N THR A 119 -6.84 -15.67 -12.22
CA THR A 119 -5.39 -15.56 -12.24
C THR A 119 -4.91 -14.52 -13.26
N CYS A 120 -3.97 -13.66 -12.87
CA CYS A 120 -3.33 -12.73 -13.79
C CYS A 120 -2.36 -13.44 -14.76
N LYS A 121 -1.89 -12.72 -15.79
CA LYS A 121 -1.09 -13.30 -16.89
C LYS A 121 0.23 -13.91 -16.41
N SER A 122 1.10 -13.11 -15.82
CA SER A 122 2.39 -13.55 -15.27
C SER A 122 2.77 -12.68 -14.09
N ASN A 123 3.55 -13.22 -13.17
CA ASN A 123 4.00 -12.49 -12.01
C ASN A 123 5.38 -12.97 -11.58
N ASP A 124 6.39 -12.14 -11.78
CA ASP A 124 7.76 -12.39 -11.34
C ASP A 124 8.08 -11.44 -10.17
N ILE A 125 8.45 -12.01 -9.05
CA ILE A 125 8.85 -11.27 -7.85
C ILE A 125 10.25 -11.72 -7.47
N GLU A 126 11.16 -10.77 -7.35
CA GLU A 126 12.55 -11.03 -7.02
C GLU A 126 13.00 -10.14 -5.87
N ILE A 127 13.59 -10.76 -4.82
CA ILE A 127 14.23 -10.01 -3.74
C ILE A 127 15.72 -9.97 -3.99
N LYS A 128 16.26 -8.76 -3.92
CA LYS A 128 17.70 -8.51 -3.98
C LYS A 128 18.21 -8.10 -2.62
N THR A 129 19.23 -8.80 -2.10
CA THR A 129 19.82 -8.54 -0.78
C THR A 129 21.28 -8.08 -0.89
N GLY A 130 21.68 -7.19 0.03
CA GLY A 130 23.06 -6.75 0.22
C GLY A 130 23.62 -5.81 -0.86
N PRO A 131 24.86 -5.32 -0.70
CA PRO A 131 25.46 -4.32 -1.60
C PRO A 131 25.68 -4.82 -3.02
N ASN A 132 25.75 -6.14 -3.24
CA ASN A 132 25.85 -6.74 -4.58
C ASN A 132 24.50 -7.17 -5.15
N ALA A 133 23.40 -6.79 -4.52
CA ALA A 133 22.01 -6.99 -4.97
C ALA A 133 21.75 -8.42 -5.53
N LYS A 134 22.22 -9.47 -4.84
CA LYS A 134 21.94 -10.86 -5.21
C LYS A 134 20.51 -11.18 -4.83
N SER A 135 19.77 -11.78 -5.76
CA SER A 135 18.45 -12.33 -5.45
C SER A 135 18.58 -13.52 -4.51
N VAL A 136 17.72 -13.57 -3.49
CA VAL A 136 17.73 -14.67 -2.51
C VAL A 136 16.47 -15.52 -2.66
N VAL A 137 15.32 -14.89 -2.93
CA VAL A 137 14.06 -15.57 -3.22
C VAL A 137 13.56 -15.12 -4.57
N SER A 138 13.20 -16.06 -5.43
CA SER A 138 12.53 -15.83 -6.69
C SER A 138 11.15 -16.48 -6.62
N ILE A 139 10.11 -15.74 -7.02
CA ILE A 139 8.76 -16.26 -7.15
C ILE A 139 8.33 -16.04 -8.59
N HIS A 140 8.00 -17.12 -9.27
CA HIS A 140 7.63 -17.07 -10.67
C HIS A 140 6.28 -17.74 -10.93
N LYS A 141 5.48 -17.12 -11.79
CA LYS A 141 4.23 -17.68 -12.32
C LYS A 141 4.29 -17.67 -13.84
N ALA A 142 4.31 -18.84 -14.44
CA ALA A 142 4.27 -18.93 -15.89
C ALA A 142 2.93 -18.44 -16.45
N HIS A 143 2.97 -17.91 -17.68
CA HIS A 143 1.77 -17.45 -18.38
C HIS A 143 0.74 -18.59 -18.52
N GLY A 144 -0.50 -18.33 -18.12
CA GLY A 144 -1.58 -19.30 -18.16
C GLY A 144 -1.51 -20.42 -17.12
N SER A 145 -0.46 -20.47 -16.28
CA SER A 145 -0.36 -21.44 -15.20
C SER A 145 -1.17 -20.98 -13.98
N ASN A 146 -1.73 -21.93 -13.24
CA ASN A 146 -2.32 -21.72 -11.92
C ASN A 146 -1.38 -22.12 -10.80
N GLU A 147 -0.06 -22.07 -11.05
CA GLU A 147 0.95 -22.41 -10.06
C GLU A 147 1.97 -21.29 -9.92
N LEU A 148 2.35 -21.03 -8.65
CA LEU A 148 3.48 -20.18 -8.29
C LEU A 148 4.65 -21.07 -7.89
N VAL A 149 5.81 -20.88 -8.50
CA VAL A 149 7.06 -21.54 -8.12
C VAL A 149 7.86 -20.58 -7.27
N VAL A 150 8.09 -20.93 -6.02
CA VAL A 150 8.93 -20.18 -5.07
C VAL A 150 10.27 -20.91 -4.97
N SER A 151 11.38 -20.23 -5.24
CA SER A 151 12.72 -20.81 -5.25
C SER A 151 13.69 -19.96 -4.45
N LEU A 152 14.57 -20.60 -3.68
CA LEU A 152 15.78 -19.96 -3.18
C LEU A 152 16.85 -19.95 -4.27
N VAL A 153 17.48 -18.81 -4.48
CA VAL A 153 18.54 -18.69 -5.48
C VAL A 153 19.77 -19.43 -4.98
N THR A 154 20.25 -20.39 -5.77
CA THR A 154 21.43 -21.21 -5.43
C THR A 154 22.69 -20.36 -5.27
N GLY A 155 23.52 -20.70 -4.28
CA GLY A 155 24.75 -19.96 -3.96
C GLY A 155 24.62 -18.93 -2.85
N THR A 156 23.46 -18.82 -2.22
CA THR A 156 23.24 -18.03 -1.02
C THR A 156 23.76 -18.80 0.20
N SER A 157 24.52 -18.13 1.07
CA SER A 157 24.89 -18.71 2.35
C SER A 157 23.65 -18.80 3.25
N GLU A 158 23.63 -19.75 4.21
CA GLU A 158 22.52 -19.86 5.20
C GLU A 158 22.25 -18.53 5.93
N LYS A 159 23.27 -17.66 6.05
CA LYS A 159 23.14 -16.34 6.68
C LYS A 159 22.39 -15.32 5.84
N ASP A 160 22.26 -15.55 4.55
CA ASP A 160 21.59 -14.64 3.62
C ASP A 160 20.11 -15.02 3.37
N ILE A 161 19.64 -16.16 3.92
CA ILE A 161 18.24 -16.58 3.80
C ILE A 161 17.36 -15.63 4.60
N PRO A 162 16.30 -15.05 3.99
CA PRO A 162 15.39 -14.18 4.71
C PRO A 162 14.70 -14.89 5.87
N PRO A 163 14.36 -14.19 6.95
CA PRO A 163 13.55 -14.74 8.02
C PRO A 163 12.21 -15.29 7.50
N ARG A 164 11.71 -16.34 8.12
CA ARG A 164 10.45 -17.02 7.71
C ARG A 164 9.26 -16.08 7.53
N HIS A 165 9.14 -15.05 8.37
CA HIS A 165 8.06 -14.08 8.24
C HIS A 165 8.14 -13.29 6.92
N LEU A 166 9.36 -12.93 6.46
CA LEU A 166 9.54 -12.25 5.17
C LEU A 166 9.21 -13.19 3.99
N ILE A 167 9.63 -14.45 4.06
CA ILE A 167 9.26 -15.45 3.03
C ILE A 167 7.73 -15.58 2.96
N ARG A 168 7.05 -15.63 4.11
CA ARG A 168 5.58 -15.66 4.19
C ARG A 168 4.94 -14.41 3.56
N GLU A 169 5.43 -13.23 3.90
CA GLU A 169 4.95 -11.96 3.34
C GLU A 169 5.09 -11.92 1.82
N LEU A 170 6.22 -12.36 1.29
CA LEU A 170 6.44 -12.42 -0.15
C LEU A 170 5.52 -13.39 -0.86
N ILE A 171 5.34 -14.59 -0.31
CA ILE A 171 4.42 -15.59 -0.86
C ILE A 171 3.00 -15.04 -0.82
N SER A 172 2.59 -14.43 0.30
CA SER A 172 1.30 -13.77 0.43
C SER A 172 1.11 -12.69 -0.63
N GLU A 173 2.10 -11.82 -0.83
CA GLU A 173 2.04 -10.75 -1.83
C GLU A 173 1.97 -11.32 -3.26
N ALA A 174 2.72 -12.39 -3.55
CA ALA A 174 2.65 -13.07 -4.83
C ALA A 174 1.27 -13.68 -5.10
N ILE A 175 0.65 -14.32 -4.10
CA ILE A 175 -0.71 -14.84 -4.21
C ILE A 175 -1.71 -13.70 -4.42
N LYS A 176 -1.65 -12.65 -3.60
CA LYS A 176 -2.53 -11.47 -3.72
C LYS A 176 -2.41 -10.83 -5.10
N THR A 177 -1.21 -10.59 -5.57
CA THR A 177 -0.96 -10.01 -6.90
C THR A 177 -1.48 -10.92 -8.00
N SER A 178 -1.22 -12.24 -7.91
CA SER A 178 -1.67 -13.20 -8.92
C SER A 178 -3.19 -13.31 -9.03
N LEU A 179 -3.92 -13.10 -7.95
CA LEU A 179 -5.37 -13.28 -7.91
C LEU A 179 -6.15 -11.98 -7.99
N PHE A 180 -5.66 -10.91 -7.38
CA PHE A 180 -6.47 -9.72 -7.13
C PHE A 180 -6.00 -8.46 -7.86
N GLU A 181 -4.84 -8.46 -8.52
CA GLU A 181 -4.31 -7.24 -9.17
C GLU A 181 -5.28 -6.63 -10.20
N HIS A 182 -6.09 -7.47 -10.86
CA HIS A 182 -7.06 -7.03 -11.86
C HIS A 182 -8.39 -6.56 -11.25
N VAL A 183 -8.67 -6.84 -9.97
CA VAL A 183 -9.92 -6.46 -9.28
C VAL A 183 -9.69 -5.50 -8.13
N VAL A 184 -8.50 -5.49 -7.51
CA VAL A 184 -8.14 -4.58 -6.42
C VAL A 184 -7.05 -3.63 -6.91
N PRO A 185 -7.39 -2.39 -7.27
CA PRO A 185 -6.45 -1.44 -7.86
C PRO A 185 -5.36 -1.00 -6.88
N ARG A 186 -4.26 -0.50 -7.42
CA ARG A 186 -3.24 0.21 -6.63
C ARG A 186 -3.77 1.59 -6.28
N PRO A 187 -3.90 1.91 -4.98
CA PRO A 187 -4.47 3.18 -4.61
C PRO A 187 -3.44 4.32 -4.69
N PHE A 188 -3.89 5.46 -5.14
CA PHE A 188 -3.23 6.74 -4.97
C PHE A 188 -4.27 7.75 -4.45
N MET A 189 -3.92 8.54 -3.43
CA MET A 189 -4.80 9.54 -2.86
C MET A 189 -4.22 10.93 -3.06
N ALA A 190 -5.00 11.81 -3.69
CA ALA A 190 -4.75 13.25 -3.66
C ALA A 190 -5.74 13.89 -2.67
N SER A 191 -5.34 14.01 -1.41
CA SER A 191 -6.22 14.56 -0.37
C SER A 191 -6.49 16.05 -0.58
N ALA A 192 -7.53 16.58 0.05
CA ALA A 192 -7.82 18.02 0.02
C ALA A 192 -6.68 18.85 0.66
N GLU A 193 -5.99 18.27 1.64
CA GLU A 193 -4.89 18.86 2.41
C GLU A 193 -3.54 18.84 1.67
N ARG A 194 -3.47 18.26 0.45
CA ARG A 194 -2.22 18.11 -0.31
C ARG A 194 -1.48 19.42 -0.55
N THR A 195 -2.21 20.52 -0.76
CA THR A 195 -1.61 21.85 -0.95
C THR A 195 -0.89 22.31 0.32
N GLY A 196 -1.53 22.16 1.50
CA GLY A 196 -0.90 22.46 2.78
C GLY A 196 0.32 21.57 3.02
N SER A 197 0.23 20.28 2.72
CA SER A 197 1.36 19.35 2.84
C SER A 197 2.54 19.74 1.96
N ALA A 198 2.30 20.25 0.76
CA ALA A 198 3.36 20.71 -0.15
C ALA A 198 4.02 22.01 0.35
N ILE A 199 3.21 22.96 0.84
CA ILE A 199 3.71 24.27 1.32
C ILE A 199 4.53 24.10 2.62
N PHE A 200 4.03 23.28 3.55
CA PHE A 200 4.61 23.10 4.89
C PHE A 200 5.52 21.86 5.00
N GLN A 201 6.03 21.34 3.91
CA GLN A 201 6.89 20.16 3.89
C GLN A 201 8.10 20.30 4.82
N LYS A 202 8.80 21.43 4.76
CA LYS A 202 10.01 21.68 5.57
C LYS A 202 9.70 21.71 7.08
N GLU A 203 8.57 22.28 7.47
CA GLU A 203 8.12 22.33 8.87
C GLU A 203 7.70 20.95 9.39
N LEU A 204 7.06 20.14 8.55
CA LEU A 204 6.70 18.76 8.87
C LEU A 204 7.95 17.89 9.05
N ASP A 205 9.00 18.13 8.26
CA ASP A 205 10.28 17.43 8.37
C ASP A 205 11.07 17.88 9.60
N PHE A 206 11.02 19.14 9.97
CA PHE A 206 11.68 19.68 11.17
C PHE A 206 11.18 18.97 12.44
N THR A 207 9.89 18.78 12.58
CA THR A 207 9.30 18.05 13.71
C THR A 207 9.80 16.60 13.78
N ARG A 208 9.92 15.92 12.65
CA ARG A 208 10.46 14.57 12.56
C ARG A 208 11.95 14.50 12.93
N ASN A 209 12.75 15.41 12.39
CA ASN A 209 14.20 15.47 12.67
C ASN A 209 14.47 15.76 14.15
N ARG A 210 13.72 16.69 14.76
CA ARG A 210 13.81 16.98 16.20
C ARG A 210 13.47 15.74 17.04
N LEU A 211 12.55 14.90 16.59
CA LEU A 211 12.21 13.65 17.26
C LEU A 211 13.36 12.64 17.18
N VAL A 212 14.02 12.53 16.01
CA VAL A 212 15.20 11.67 15.82
C VAL A 212 16.36 12.14 16.71
N ASP A 213 16.59 13.45 16.82
CA ASP A 213 17.61 14.04 17.70
C ASP A 213 17.32 13.71 19.17
N LEU A 214 16.07 13.86 19.62
CA LEU A 214 15.65 13.50 20.99
C LEU A 214 15.78 12.00 21.27
N LEU A 215 15.64 11.14 20.27
CA LEU A 215 15.86 9.69 20.40
C LEU A 215 17.35 9.34 20.45
N GLY A 216 18.20 10.11 19.77
CA GLY A 216 19.66 9.95 19.79
C GLY A 216 20.30 10.34 21.12
N GLU A 217 19.70 11.25 21.88
CA GLU A 217 20.23 11.74 23.15
C GLU A 217 19.97 10.82 24.35
N LYS A 218 19.05 9.86 24.25
CA LYS A 218 18.70 8.95 25.35
C LYS A 218 19.20 7.52 25.12
N THR A 219 20.37 7.23 25.63
CA THR A 219 21.05 5.92 25.67
C THR A 219 20.42 4.91 26.64
N ALA A 220 19.12 4.74 26.74
CA ALA A 220 18.56 3.72 27.61
C ALA A 220 17.33 3.06 27.01
N SER A 221 17.47 1.79 26.65
CA SER A 221 16.45 0.72 26.55
C SER A 221 15.08 1.02 25.89
N PHE A 222 14.96 2.01 25.03
CA PHE A 222 13.73 2.24 24.29
C PHE A 222 13.77 1.60 22.90
N HIS A 223 12.76 0.79 22.59
CA HIS A 223 12.58 0.22 21.26
C HIS A 223 12.20 1.38 20.30
N PRO A 224 13.06 1.80 19.35
CA PRO A 224 12.82 2.99 18.49
C PRO A 224 11.50 2.90 17.72
N PHE A 225 11.12 1.70 17.28
CA PHE A 225 9.88 1.44 16.55
C PHE A 225 8.61 1.65 17.38
N LYS A 226 8.64 1.38 18.71
CA LYS A 226 7.49 1.66 19.60
C LYS A 226 7.27 3.14 19.82
N LEU A 227 8.34 3.93 19.82
CA LEU A 227 8.25 5.39 19.92
C LEU A 227 7.78 6.01 18.62
N LEU A 228 8.33 5.59 17.46
CA LEU A 228 7.85 6.02 16.15
C LEU A 228 6.36 5.71 15.99
N GLY A 229 5.88 4.55 16.42
CA GLY A 229 4.46 4.20 16.40
C GLY A 229 3.56 5.10 17.25
N LYS A 230 4.07 5.67 18.34
CA LYS A 230 3.31 6.62 19.18
C LYS A 230 3.23 8.02 18.60
N PHE A 231 4.23 8.44 17.83
CA PHE A 231 4.31 9.79 17.27
C PHE A 231 3.83 9.92 15.81
N THR A 232 3.62 8.79 15.11
CA THR A 232 3.18 8.80 13.71
C THR A 232 1.68 8.92 13.51
N SER A 233 0.87 9.06 14.57
CA SER A 233 -0.60 9.04 14.48
C SER A 233 -1.28 10.41 14.51
N GLU A 234 -0.55 11.52 14.27
CA GLU A 234 -1.16 12.87 14.29
C GLU A 234 -1.99 13.18 13.05
N TYR A 235 -1.75 12.46 11.93
CA TYR A 235 -2.43 12.69 10.65
C TYR A 235 -3.11 11.43 10.12
N PRO A 236 -4.29 11.54 9.51
CA PRO A 236 -4.93 10.44 8.77
C PRO A 236 -3.98 9.85 7.72
N LEU A 237 -4.14 8.55 7.45
CA LEU A 237 -3.29 7.82 6.50
C LEU A 237 -3.18 8.52 5.14
N ALA A 238 -4.30 9.02 4.60
CA ALA A 238 -4.35 9.72 3.32
C ALA A 238 -3.45 10.96 3.29
N VAL A 239 -3.42 11.74 4.38
CA VAL A 239 -2.56 12.93 4.51
C VAL A 239 -1.10 12.52 4.63
N ARG A 240 -0.79 11.52 5.46
CA ARG A 240 0.59 10.99 5.59
C ARG A 240 1.16 10.53 4.25
N LYS A 241 0.39 9.78 3.48
CA LYS A 241 0.80 9.31 2.15
C LYS A 241 1.04 10.44 1.16
N ASN A 242 0.30 11.55 1.25
CA ASN A 242 0.60 12.73 0.45
C ASN A 242 1.90 13.41 0.88
N VAL A 243 2.16 13.50 2.17
CA VAL A 243 3.45 14.02 2.68
C VAL A 243 4.61 13.13 2.20
N ASP A 244 4.49 11.82 2.32
CA ASP A 244 5.51 10.87 1.87
C ASP A 244 5.72 10.96 0.35
N PHE A 245 4.65 11.06 -0.44
CA PHE A 245 4.75 11.28 -1.89
C PHE A 245 5.51 12.56 -2.25
N ILE A 246 5.21 13.67 -1.58
CA ILE A 246 5.91 14.95 -1.82
C ILE A 246 7.40 14.84 -1.48
N ARG A 247 7.75 14.13 -0.40
CA ARG A 247 9.14 13.87 -0.02
C ARG A 247 9.90 13.05 -1.05
N GLU A 248 9.22 12.15 -1.74
CA GLU A 248 9.81 11.30 -2.75
C GLU A 248 9.88 11.94 -4.15
N LEU A 249 9.23 13.08 -4.37
CA LEU A 249 9.22 13.75 -5.68
C LEU A 249 10.61 13.92 -6.30
N PRO A 250 11.67 14.33 -5.58
CA PRO A 250 13.00 14.46 -6.17
C PRO A 250 13.56 13.13 -6.71
N ASN A 251 13.19 12.00 -6.08
CA ASN A 251 13.58 10.67 -6.53
C ASN A 251 12.73 10.17 -7.69
N ILE A 252 11.45 10.54 -7.71
CA ILE A 252 10.48 10.14 -8.74
C ILE A 252 10.79 10.84 -10.05
N THR A 253 11.15 12.12 -10.03
CA THR A 253 11.43 12.93 -11.23
C THR A 253 12.64 12.43 -12.02
N ASN A 254 13.50 11.64 -11.42
CA ASN A 254 14.61 10.98 -12.10
C ASN A 254 14.21 9.68 -12.82
N ARG A 255 12.93 9.24 -12.69
CA ARG A 255 12.43 8.03 -13.35
C ARG A 255 11.68 8.39 -14.62
N GLU A 256 11.90 7.63 -15.68
CA GLU A 256 11.10 7.78 -16.89
C GLU A 256 9.64 7.36 -16.64
N SER A 257 8.72 8.27 -16.90
CA SER A 257 7.29 7.98 -16.80
C SER A 257 6.82 7.18 -18.03
N PHE A 258 6.08 6.09 -17.81
CA PHE A 258 5.42 5.36 -18.90
C PHE A 258 4.39 6.24 -19.64
N ILE A 259 3.72 7.17 -18.94
CA ILE A 259 2.76 8.11 -19.55
C ILE A 259 3.46 8.99 -20.56
N LEU A 260 4.70 9.44 -20.27
CA LEU A 260 5.48 10.24 -21.22
C LEU A 260 5.79 9.46 -22.50
N LYS A 261 6.03 8.15 -22.38
CA LYS A 261 6.38 7.27 -23.50
C LYS A 261 5.15 6.82 -24.31
N GLU A 262 4.11 6.39 -23.61
CA GLU A 262 2.97 5.70 -24.23
C GLU A 262 1.78 6.64 -24.50
N HIS A 263 1.65 7.73 -23.72
CA HIS A 263 0.52 8.66 -23.77
C HIS A 263 0.95 10.14 -23.69
N PRO A 264 1.83 10.62 -24.58
CA PRO A 264 2.29 12.02 -24.56
C PRO A 264 1.15 13.02 -24.81
N ASP A 265 0.10 12.63 -25.53
CA ASP A 265 -1.13 13.39 -25.76
C ASP A 265 -1.88 13.71 -24.46
N VAL A 266 -1.90 12.80 -23.51
CA VAL A 266 -2.51 13.03 -22.18
C VAL A 266 -1.75 14.12 -21.43
N LEU A 267 -0.42 14.12 -21.45
CA LEU A 267 0.39 15.15 -20.80
C LEU A 267 0.20 16.52 -21.48
N ALA A 268 0.13 16.56 -22.81
CA ALA A 268 -0.14 17.79 -23.54
C ALA A 268 -1.53 18.36 -23.21
N ALA A 269 -2.56 17.51 -23.09
CA ALA A 269 -3.89 17.92 -22.66
C ALA A 269 -3.88 18.48 -21.22
N PHE A 270 -3.15 17.86 -20.31
CA PHE A 270 -2.97 18.37 -18.94
C PHE A 270 -2.25 19.74 -18.93
N ALA A 271 -1.17 19.89 -19.67
CA ALA A 271 -0.44 21.15 -19.77
C ALA A 271 -1.35 22.29 -20.29
N ASN A 272 -2.19 21.99 -21.29
CA ASN A 272 -3.17 22.95 -21.81
C ASN A 272 -4.23 23.35 -20.78
N ILE A 273 -4.71 22.40 -19.96
CA ILE A 273 -5.72 22.66 -18.91
C ILE A 273 -5.11 23.49 -17.77
N ILE A 274 -3.87 23.18 -17.38
CA ILE A 274 -3.18 23.85 -16.27
C ILE A 274 -2.60 25.21 -16.71
N GLY A 275 -2.33 25.40 -17.99
CA GLY A 275 -1.70 26.58 -18.58
C GLY A 275 -0.18 26.60 -18.42
N GLY A 276 0.44 25.48 -18.06
CA GLY A 276 1.87 25.34 -17.85
C GLY A 276 2.23 23.97 -17.26
N GLU A 277 3.43 23.85 -16.73
CA GLU A 277 3.95 22.61 -16.16
C GLU A 277 4.57 22.83 -14.77
N TYR A 278 4.61 21.75 -13.96
CA TYR A 278 5.33 21.74 -12.69
C TYR A 278 6.69 21.08 -12.87
N LYS A 279 7.74 21.76 -12.41
CA LYS A 279 9.11 21.22 -12.36
C LYS A 279 9.54 21.06 -10.91
N VAL A 280 10.22 19.95 -10.62
CA VAL A 280 10.86 19.72 -9.32
C VAL A 280 12.35 20.03 -9.48
N SER A 281 12.84 20.99 -8.70
CA SER A 281 14.26 21.36 -8.67
C SER A 281 15.09 20.28 -7.94
N ARG A 282 16.43 20.34 -8.03
CA ARG A 282 17.32 19.37 -7.40
C ARG A 282 17.24 19.35 -5.87
N ASP A 283 16.84 20.44 -5.27
CA ASP A 283 16.61 20.61 -3.83
C ASP A 283 15.17 20.27 -3.38
N GLY A 284 14.36 19.74 -4.31
CA GLY A 284 13.01 19.26 -4.02
C GLY A 284 11.93 20.34 -4.03
N GLU A 285 12.25 21.57 -4.47
CA GLU A 285 11.24 22.62 -4.61
C GLU A 285 10.40 22.39 -5.87
N ILE A 286 9.07 22.55 -5.72
CA ILE A 286 8.12 22.47 -6.83
C ILE A 286 7.93 23.88 -7.39
N GLN A 287 8.24 24.04 -8.67
CA GLN A 287 8.11 25.30 -9.38
C GLN A 287 7.08 25.15 -10.51
N TYR A 288 6.17 26.11 -10.60
CA TYR A 288 5.26 26.22 -11.75
C TYR A 288 5.92 27.04 -12.85
N VAL A 289 5.91 26.51 -14.06
CA VAL A 289 6.44 27.15 -15.27
C VAL A 289 5.27 27.31 -16.24
N PRO A 290 4.81 28.55 -16.50
CA PRO A 290 3.71 28.82 -17.43
C PRO A 290 4.06 28.55 -18.89
#